data_3d8d2d411ab69977206243c82e06f392
#
_entry.id   3d8d2d411ab69977206243c82e06f392
#
_cell.length_a   1.000
_cell.length_b   1.000
_cell.length_c   1.000
_cell.angle_alpha   90.00
_cell.angle_beta   90.00
_cell.angle_gamma   90.00
#
_symmetry.space_group_name_H-M   'P 1'
#
loop_
_entity.id
_entity.type
_entity.pdbx_description
1 polymer ?
#
loop_
_entity_poly.entity_id
_entity_poly.type
_entity_poly.pdbx_seq_one_letter_code
_entity_poly.pdbx_strand_id
1 'polypeptide(L)'
;MMASRDFDESATFLISVAAELAGMHAQTLRTYDRLGLVTPQRTSGGGRRYSTRDVELLREIQRLSQEEGVNLAGIKRIIDLENQVDALSQRVRELGDELQQARGRRGGELVPVPRTSALVVWQPRNRRPKS
;
A
#
# COMPACT_ATOMS: atom_id res chain seq x y z
N MET A 1 7.61 26.80 -0.10
CA MET A 1 7.62 26.62 0.44
C MET A 1 7.45 25.61 0.83
N MET A 2 7.46 25.30 1.04
CA MET A 2 7.34 24.45 1.63
C MET A 2 6.46 23.51 1.21
N ALA A 3 6.14 23.42 0.15
CA ALA A 3 5.24 22.50 -0.29
C ALA A 3 5.53 21.13 0.12
N SER A 4 6.74 20.78 0.09
CA SER A 4 7.03 19.45 0.41
C SER A 4 6.64 19.14 1.79
N ARG A 5 6.51 20.18 2.57
CA ARG A 5 6.21 19.92 3.83
C ARG A 5 4.87 19.56 3.88
N ASP A 6 4.10 19.84 2.96
CA ASP A 6 2.76 19.54 3.00
C ASP A 6 2.55 18.08 3.01
N PHE A 7 3.50 17.33 2.59
CA PHE A 7 3.31 15.93 2.57
C PHE A 7 3.92 15.27 3.75
N ASP A 8 4.08 16.03 4.78
CA ASP A 8 4.51 15.48 6.01
C ASP A 8 3.58 14.35 6.32
N GLU A 9 4.09 13.21 6.64
CA GLU A 9 3.28 12.08 6.93
C GLU A 9 2.46 12.24 8.18
N SER A 10 2.83 13.16 9.02
CA SER A 10 2.06 13.39 10.21
C SER A 10 0.86 14.29 9.96
N ALA A 11 0.75 14.87 8.78
CA ALA A 11 -0.37 15.75 8.50
C ALA A 11 -1.65 14.93 8.39
N THR A 12 -2.71 15.45 8.98
CA THR A 12 -4.00 14.80 8.88
C THR A 12 -5.07 15.82 8.55
N PHE A 13 -6.17 15.33 8.03
CA PHE A 13 -7.25 16.18 7.56
C PHE A 13 -8.57 15.72 8.13
N LEU A 14 -9.44 16.69 8.38
CA LEU A 14 -10.79 16.36 8.77
C LEU A 14 -11.50 15.74 7.57
N ILE A 15 -12.56 15.03 7.83
CA ILE A 15 -13.25 14.31 6.77
C ILE A 15 -13.70 15.23 5.65
N SER A 16 -14.14 16.44 5.97
CA SER A 16 -14.61 17.33 4.91
C SER A 16 -13.47 17.72 3.98
N VAL A 17 -12.30 17.96 4.54
CA VAL A 17 -11.14 18.33 3.73
C VAL A 17 -10.65 17.13 2.93
N ALA A 18 -10.60 15.97 3.57
CA ALA A 18 -10.16 14.76 2.89
C ALA A 18 -11.09 14.44 1.72
N ALA A 19 -12.40 14.62 1.92
CA ALA A 19 -13.36 14.36 0.86
C ALA A 19 -13.13 15.31 -0.31
N GLU A 20 -12.87 16.56 -0.01
CA GLU A 20 -12.61 17.52 -1.05
C GLU A 20 -11.33 17.17 -1.80
N LEU A 21 -10.29 16.84 -1.08
CA LEU A 21 -9.02 16.48 -1.72
C LEU A 21 -9.15 15.23 -2.58
N ALA A 22 -9.98 14.30 -2.15
CA ALA A 22 -10.14 13.06 -2.88
C ALA A 22 -11.20 13.15 -3.98
N GLY A 23 -11.96 14.22 -4.00
CA GLY A 23 -12.98 14.40 -5.03
C GLY A 23 -14.22 13.56 -4.81
N MET A 24 -14.59 13.33 -3.58
CA MET A 24 -15.78 12.54 -3.31
C MET A 24 -16.52 13.12 -2.10
N HIS A 25 -17.69 12.59 -1.83
CA HIS A 25 -18.50 13.11 -0.74
C HIS A 25 -18.07 12.54 0.60
N ALA A 26 -18.24 13.34 1.65
CA ALA A 26 -17.85 12.88 2.97
C ALA A 26 -18.61 11.61 3.36
N GLN A 27 -19.85 11.47 2.94
CA GLN A 27 -20.60 10.28 3.26
C GLN A 27 -19.96 9.04 2.64
N THR A 28 -19.39 9.21 1.46
CA THR A 28 -18.68 8.11 0.81
C THR A 28 -17.49 7.68 1.65
N LEU A 29 -16.77 8.65 2.23
CA LEU A 29 -15.64 8.32 3.09
C LEU A 29 -16.12 7.54 4.31
N ARG A 30 -17.24 7.91 4.87
CA ARG A 30 -17.76 7.18 6.03
C ARG A 30 -18.11 5.76 5.65
N THR A 31 -18.67 5.58 4.47
CA THR A 31 -19.02 4.26 4.00
C THR A 31 -17.76 3.41 3.79
N TYR A 32 -16.72 3.99 3.20
CA TYR A 32 -15.51 3.25 2.95
C TYR A 32 -14.81 2.88 4.27
N ASP A 33 -14.92 3.76 5.26
CA ASP A 33 -14.39 3.44 6.57
C ASP A 33 -15.10 2.22 7.14
N ARG A 34 -16.43 2.21 7.06
CA ARG A 34 -17.18 1.08 7.58
C ARG A 34 -16.87 -0.21 6.85
N LEU A 35 -16.59 -0.12 5.58
CA LEU A 35 -16.28 -1.31 4.80
C LEU A 35 -14.85 -1.77 4.93
N GLY A 36 -14.03 -1.00 5.62
CA GLY A 36 -12.66 -1.40 5.81
C GLY A 36 -11.73 -1.05 4.67
N LEU A 37 -12.19 -0.20 3.74
CA LEU A 37 -11.34 0.20 2.64
C LEU A 37 -10.31 1.22 3.06
N VAL A 38 -10.65 2.06 4.01
CA VAL A 38 -9.74 3.05 4.52
C VAL A 38 -9.93 3.07 6.03
N THR A 39 -8.87 3.30 6.76
CA THR A 39 -8.92 3.26 8.21
C THR A 39 -8.36 4.56 8.77
N PRO A 40 -9.18 5.58 8.90
CA PRO A 40 -8.70 6.84 9.43
C PRO A 40 -8.43 6.76 10.91
N GLN A 41 -7.62 7.66 11.41
CA GLN A 41 -7.38 7.74 12.83
C GLN A 41 -8.58 8.39 13.48
N ARG A 42 -8.79 8.09 14.75
CA ARG A 42 -9.88 8.69 15.49
C ARG A 42 -9.30 9.68 16.48
N THR A 43 -9.94 10.83 16.61
CA THR A 43 -9.53 11.78 17.61
C THR A 43 -10.24 11.43 18.90
N SER A 44 -9.84 12.06 19.97
CA SER A 44 -10.44 11.77 21.26
C SER A 44 -11.93 12.10 21.27
N GLY A 45 -12.36 12.99 20.40
CA GLY A 45 -13.78 13.30 20.31
C GLY A 45 -14.54 12.41 19.37
N GLY A 46 -13.90 11.38 18.84
CA GLY A 46 -14.58 10.47 17.93
C GLY A 46 -14.54 10.87 16.48
N GLY A 47 -13.93 11.99 16.16
CA GLY A 47 -13.86 12.42 14.77
C GLY A 47 -12.84 11.63 13.99
N ARG A 48 -12.96 11.68 12.67
CA ARG A 48 -12.04 10.97 11.79
C ARG A 48 -10.96 11.91 11.30
N ARG A 49 -9.74 11.40 11.26
CA ARG A 49 -8.62 12.13 10.74
C ARG A 49 -7.95 11.30 9.65
N TYR A 50 -7.85 11.86 8.48
CA TYR A 50 -7.31 11.16 7.33
C TYR A 50 -5.92 11.65 7.02
N SER A 51 -4.98 10.74 6.83
CA SER A 51 -3.62 11.11 6.52
C SER A 51 -3.49 11.38 5.03
N THR A 52 -2.32 11.86 4.63
CA THR A 52 -2.03 12.05 3.23
C THR A 52 -2.14 10.73 2.47
N ARG A 53 -1.67 9.65 3.11
CA ARG A 53 -1.76 8.34 2.48
C ARG A 53 -3.20 7.91 2.34
N ASP A 54 -4.03 8.23 3.31
CA ASP A 54 -5.43 7.90 3.21
C ASP A 54 -6.08 8.62 2.03
N VAL A 55 -5.70 9.88 1.82
CA VAL A 55 -6.24 10.65 0.70
C VAL A 55 -5.78 10.02 -0.62
N GLU A 56 -4.53 9.59 -0.68
CA GLU A 56 -4.04 8.94 -1.90
C GLU A 56 -4.78 7.64 -2.15
N LEU A 57 -5.06 6.90 -1.10
CA LEU A 57 -5.81 5.66 -1.22
C LEU A 57 -7.22 5.95 -1.72
N LEU A 58 -7.84 7.01 -1.20
CA LEU A 58 -9.17 7.36 -1.65
C LEU A 58 -9.18 7.73 -3.12
N ARG A 59 -8.14 8.41 -3.58
CA ARG A 59 -8.04 8.74 -4.99
C ARG A 59 -7.88 7.49 -5.84
N GLU A 60 -7.13 6.53 -5.34
CA GLU A 60 -6.96 5.28 -6.06
C GLU A 60 -8.29 4.53 -6.15
N ILE A 61 -9.06 4.53 -5.06
CA ILE A 61 -10.36 3.89 -5.06
C ILE A 61 -11.26 4.56 -6.08
N GLN A 62 -11.21 5.90 -6.12
CA GLN A 62 -12.03 6.64 -7.06
C GLN A 62 -11.65 6.31 -8.50
N ARG A 63 -10.35 6.21 -8.76
CA ARG A 63 -9.89 5.89 -10.09
C ARG A 63 -10.34 4.49 -10.51
N LEU A 64 -10.18 3.53 -9.63
CA LEU A 64 -10.59 2.16 -9.93
C LEU A 64 -12.10 2.09 -10.20
N SER A 65 -12.85 2.83 -9.44
CA SER A 65 -14.29 2.82 -9.58
C SER A 65 -14.75 3.55 -10.83
N GLN A 66 -14.24 4.76 -11.03
CA GLN A 66 -14.74 5.59 -12.11
C GLN A 66 -14.10 5.32 -13.47
N GLU A 67 -12.82 5.10 -13.48
CA GLU A 67 -12.14 4.93 -14.75
C GLU A 67 -12.02 3.49 -15.17
N GLU A 68 -11.88 2.59 -14.23
CA GLU A 68 -11.72 1.19 -14.59
C GLU A 68 -12.95 0.35 -14.33
N GLY A 69 -13.96 0.95 -13.77
CA GLY A 69 -15.23 0.25 -13.61
C GLY A 69 -15.22 -0.93 -12.65
N VAL A 70 -14.29 -0.92 -11.71
CA VAL A 70 -14.21 -2.02 -10.77
C VAL A 70 -15.24 -1.84 -9.68
N ASN A 71 -15.97 -2.88 -9.34
CA ASN A 71 -16.97 -2.75 -8.31
C ASN A 71 -16.30 -2.73 -6.94
N LEU A 72 -17.06 -2.43 -5.91
CA LEU A 72 -16.51 -2.22 -4.59
C LEU A 72 -15.82 -3.44 -4.02
N ALA A 73 -16.37 -4.61 -4.24
CA ALA A 73 -15.73 -5.83 -3.73
C ALA A 73 -14.38 -6.04 -4.40
N GLY A 74 -14.31 -5.76 -5.71
CA GLY A 74 -13.06 -5.87 -6.43
C GLY A 74 -12.04 -4.84 -5.96
N ILE A 75 -12.49 -3.63 -5.69
CA ILE A 75 -11.60 -2.59 -5.20
C ILE A 75 -10.99 -3.01 -3.86
N LYS A 76 -11.81 -3.56 -2.97
CA LYS A 76 -11.30 -3.99 -1.69
C LYS A 76 -10.25 -5.08 -1.87
N ARG A 77 -10.51 -6.00 -2.78
CA ARG A 77 -9.56 -7.07 -3.04
C ARG A 77 -8.25 -6.53 -3.60
N ILE A 78 -8.35 -5.56 -4.51
CA ILE A 78 -7.16 -4.96 -5.10
C ILE A 78 -6.33 -4.28 -4.01
N ILE A 79 -6.98 -3.53 -3.14
CA ILE A 79 -6.28 -2.82 -2.10
C ILE A 79 -5.61 -3.80 -1.14
N ASP A 80 -6.30 -4.87 -0.78
CA ASP A 80 -5.72 -5.88 0.09
C ASP A 80 -4.48 -6.48 -0.55
N LEU A 81 -4.56 -6.77 -1.85
CA LEU A 81 -3.42 -7.35 -2.55
C LEU A 81 -2.27 -6.36 -2.68
N GLU A 82 -2.58 -5.11 -2.93
CA GLU A 82 -1.54 -4.09 -3.01
C GLU A 82 -0.82 -3.94 -1.67
N ASN A 83 -1.57 -4.01 -0.58
CA ASN A 83 -0.96 -3.94 0.73
C ASN A 83 -0.06 -5.13 0.98
N GLN A 84 -0.45 -6.30 0.51
CA GLN A 84 0.39 -7.48 0.64
C GLN A 84 1.65 -7.34 -0.19
N VAL A 85 1.52 -6.80 -1.39
CA VAL A 85 2.69 -6.59 -2.24
C VAL A 85 3.64 -5.61 -1.58
N ASP A 86 3.13 -4.53 -1.00
CA ASP A 86 3.96 -3.55 -0.33
C ASP A 86 4.68 -4.18 0.86
N ALA A 87 3.98 -4.98 1.64
CA ALA A 87 4.59 -5.60 2.80
C ALA A 87 5.68 -6.58 2.37
N LEU A 88 5.42 -7.34 1.32
CA LEU A 88 6.41 -8.29 0.84
C LEU A 88 7.62 -7.57 0.24
N SER A 89 7.38 -6.48 -0.48
CA SER A 89 8.47 -5.71 -1.05
C SER A 89 9.36 -5.14 0.04
N GLN A 90 8.74 -4.69 1.12
CA GLN A 90 9.50 -4.16 2.22
C GLN A 90 10.31 -5.26 2.89
N ARG A 91 9.73 -6.43 3.04
CA ARG A 91 10.44 -7.55 3.65
C ARG A 91 11.62 -7.96 2.78
N VAL A 92 11.44 -7.94 1.47
CA VAL A 92 12.54 -8.26 0.55
C VAL A 92 13.67 -7.27 0.74
N ARG A 93 13.35 -5.99 0.86
CA ARG A 93 14.39 -4.98 1.07
C ARG A 93 15.11 -5.21 2.39
N GLU A 94 14.37 -5.55 3.44
CA GLU A 94 14.97 -5.81 4.74
C GLU A 94 15.90 -7.00 4.68
N LEU A 95 15.48 -8.05 4.00
CA LEU A 95 16.31 -9.23 3.87
C LEU A 95 17.56 -8.93 3.05
N GLY A 96 17.42 -8.10 2.04
CA GLY A 96 18.57 -7.68 1.25
C GLY A 96 19.57 -6.90 2.08
N ASP A 97 19.06 -6.03 2.95
CA ASP A 97 19.93 -5.24 3.81
C ASP A 97 20.61 -6.15 4.83
N GLU A 98 19.88 -7.10 5.39
CA GLU A 98 20.46 -8.02 6.34
C GLU A 98 21.56 -8.84 5.69
N LEU A 99 21.32 -9.26 4.47
CA LEU A 99 22.31 -10.05 3.76
C LEU A 99 23.56 -9.22 3.50
N GLN A 100 23.37 -7.98 3.11
CA GLN A 100 24.48 -7.10 2.85
C GLN A 100 25.27 -6.87 4.13
N GLN A 101 24.61 -6.69 5.24
CA GLN A 101 25.29 -6.51 6.50
C GLN A 101 26.05 -7.75 6.91
N ALA A 102 25.47 -8.91 6.68
CA ALA A 102 26.13 -10.15 7.01
C ALA A 102 27.38 -10.33 6.17
N ARG A 103 27.30 -9.97 4.89
CA ARG A 103 28.45 -10.08 4.05
C ARG A 103 29.54 -9.10 4.48
N GLY A 104 29.14 -7.90 4.85
CA GLY A 104 30.13 -6.93 5.31
C GLY A 104 30.82 -7.40 6.55
N ARG A 105 30.08 -8.00 7.45
CA ARG A 105 30.67 -8.45 8.68
C ARG A 105 31.60 -9.62 8.45
N ARG A 106 31.38 -10.40 7.41
CA ARG A 106 32.23 -11.51 7.15
C ARG A 106 33.48 -11.11 6.47
N GLY A 107 33.68 -9.89 6.23
CA GLY A 107 34.94 -9.49 5.71
C GLY A 107 35.20 -9.90 4.30
N GLY A 108 34.26 -9.84 3.51
CA GLY A 108 34.50 -10.13 2.13
C GLY A 108 34.56 -11.58 1.76
N GLU A 109 34.33 -12.44 2.71
CA GLU A 109 34.33 -13.78 2.38
C GLU A 109 33.09 -14.06 1.67
N LEU A 110 33.11 -14.16 0.41
CA LEU A 110 31.95 -14.42 -0.38
C LEU A 110 31.83 -15.84 -0.75
N VAL A 111 30.74 -16.42 -0.38
CA VAL A 111 30.47 -17.77 -0.78
C VAL A 111 29.55 -17.68 -1.97
N PRO A 112 29.96 -18.14 -3.11
CA PRO A 112 29.13 -18.00 -4.30
C PRO A 112 27.82 -18.76 -4.13
N VAL A 113 26.75 -18.13 -4.45
CA VAL A 113 25.46 -18.75 -4.40
C VAL A 113 25.21 -19.34 -5.77
N PRO A 114 24.80 -20.59 -5.83
CA PRO A 114 24.54 -21.18 -7.13
C PRO A 114 23.51 -20.35 -7.87
N ARG A 115 23.91 -19.93 -9.08
CA ARG A 115 23.07 -19.16 -9.86
C ARG A 115 21.78 -19.81 -10.13
N THR A 116 21.75 -21.08 -10.27
CA THR A 116 20.52 -21.76 -10.56
C THR A 116 19.52 -21.57 -9.45
N SER A 117 19.95 -21.60 -8.21
CA SER A 117 18.97 -21.44 -7.18
C SER A 117 18.45 -20.02 -7.14
N ALA A 118 19.29 -19.09 -7.49
CA ALA A 118 18.84 -17.71 -7.47
C ALA A 118 17.91 -17.44 -8.62
N LEU A 119 18.03 -18.19 -9.66
CA LEU A 119 17.22 -17.96 -10.81
C LEU A 119 15.98 -18.80 -10.91
N VAL A 120 15.72 -19.57 -9.92
CA VAL A 120 14.52 -20.37 -9.97
C VAL A 120 13.35 -19.41 -9.94
N VAL A 121 12.62 -19.36 -10.99
CA VAL A 121 11.53 -18.46 -11.10
C VAL A 121 10.26 -19.19 -10.71
N TRP A 122 9.60 -18.68 -9.72
CA TRP A 122 8.38 -19.30 -9.28
C TRP A 122 7.31 -19.07 -10.32
N GLN A 123 6.63 -20.10 -10.70
CA GLN A 123 5.56 -19.97 -11.64
C GLN A 123 4.30 -20.49 -11.03
N PRO A 124 3.25 -19.72 -11.16
CA PRO A 124 2.00 -20.10 -10.54
C PRO A 124 1.49 -21.33 -11.24
N ARG A 125 1.16 -22.33 -10.48
CA ARG A 125 0.73 -23.44 -11.03
C ARG A 125 -0.55 -23.33 -11.62
N ASN A 126 -1.33 -22.40 -11.23
CA ASN A 126 -2.60 -22.28 -11.77
C ASN A 126 -2.64 -21.77 -13.13
N ARG A 127 -1.50 -21.50 -13.69
CA ARG A 127 -1.52 -21.02 -14.92
C ARG A 127 -1.81 -22.04 -15.84
N ARG A 128 -2.15 -23.04 -15.67
CA ARG A 128 -2.28 -23.92 -16.52
C ARG A 128 -3.52 -24.01 -17.06
N PRO A 129 -3.66 -24.11 -18.01
CA PRO A 129 -4.79 -24.02 -18.68
C PRO A 129 -5.64 -25.09 -18.45
N LYS A 130 -6.21 -25.32 -18.53
CA LYS A 130 -6.79 -26.09 -18.33
C LYS A 130 -7.26 -26.53 -19.26
N SER A 131 -7.26 -26.77 -19.55
CA SER A 131 -7.56 -27.10 -20.47
C SER A 131 -8.33 -27.27 -20.92
#